data_08bf23077d339957351058a00a5b22b5
#
_entry.id   08bf23077d339957351058a00a5b22b5
#
_cell.length_a   1.000
_cell.length_b   1.000
_cell.length_c   1.000
_cell.angle_alpha   90.00
_cell.angle_beta   90.00
_cell.angle_gamma   90.00
#
_symmetry.space_group_name_H-M   'P 1'
#
loop_
_entity.id
_entity.type
_entity.pdbx_description
1 polymer ?
#
loop_
_entity_poly.entity_id
_entity_poly.type
_entity_poly.pdbx_seq_one_letter_code
_entity_poly.pdbx_strand_id
1 'polypeptide(L)'
;QKVPIQGDRHNSAACMAMLRGTSQILLRRAFSTSRVTSAQQVTVRDALNAALDEEMERDDRVFILGEEVAMYDGAYKVSRGLWKKYGDKRVIDTPITEMGFAGIAVGAAMAGLRPVCEFMTFNFSMQAIDQVINSAAKTFYMSAGYVNVPIVFRGPNGAAAGVAAQHSQCFGAWYSHCPGLKVVSPYNSEDAKGLLKSSIRDPDPVVCLENEILYGSSFGMSDEALSKDFVIPIGKAKVERAGKHITLVAHSRAVELSLDAAKELAGQGIECEVINLRSLRPLDVNTITESVVKTNHLITVEQGWPHCGIGSEVCARIMESQAFYYLDAPAIRVTGVDIPMPYAKTLEESSLPQIQDIVKAVKKVLNVKS
;
A
#
# COMPACT_ATOMS: atom_id res chain seq x y z
N GLN A 1 39.65 -44.35 3.80
CA GLN A 1 41.05 -44.49 4.22
C GLN A 1 41.40 -43.46 5.25
N LYS A 2 41.90 -43.97 6.35
CA LYS A 2 42.20 -43.26 7.63
C LYS A 2 43.59 -42.60 7.56
N VAL A 3 43.70 -41.37 8.19
CA VAL A 3 44.68 -41.03 9.28
C VAL A 3 46.13 -40.78 8.85
N PRO A 4 47.01 -40.03 9.59
CA PRO A 4 46.91 -39.54 10.97
C PRO A 4 47.49 -38.12 11.28
N ILE A 5 47.26 -37.76 12.53
CA ILE A 5 47.75 -36.73 13.43
C ILE A 5 49.25 -36.81 13.73
N GLN A 6 49.88 -35.61 13.96
CA GLN A 6 51.04 -35.35 14.84
C GLN A 6 51.26 -33.83 14.81
N GLY A 7 51.25 -33.04 15.80
CA GLY A 7 51.71 -33.10 17.17
C GLY A 7 53.15 -32.61 17.33
N ASP A 8 53.34 -31.36 17.77
CA ASP A 8 54.44 -31.10 18.69
C ASP A 8 54.31 -29.73 19.41
N ARG A 9 54.58 -29.83 20.69
CA ARG A 9 54.68 -28.77 21.70
C ARG A 9 56.11 -28.22 21.70
N HIS A 10 56.30 -27.00 22.20
CA HIS A 10 57.22 -26.56 23.26
C HIS A 10 57.30 -25.04 23.31
N ASN A 11 56.89 -24.46 24.45
CA ASN A 11 57.77 -23.92 25.55
C ASN A 11 58.49 -22.65 25.14
N SER A 12 58.48 -21.57 25.87
CA SER A 12 58.55 -21.31 27.31
C SER A 12 58.54 -19.82 27.57
N ALA A 13 57.81 -19.38 28.51
CA ALA A 13 58.15 -18.63 29.70
C ALA A 13 59.14 -17.42 29.63
N ALA A 14 58.68 -16.40 30.32
CA ALA A 14 59.38 -15.39 31.11
C ALA A 14 59.85 -14.12 30.39
N CYS A 15 59.32 -12.99 30.76
CA CYS A 15 59.90 -12.13 31.79
C CYS A 15 59.00 -10.93 32.16
N MET A 16 58.76 -10.76 33.45
CA MET A 16 58.23 -9.54 34.04
C MET A 16 59.22 -8.41 33.89
N ALA A 17 58.67 -7.19 33.65
CA ALA A 17 59.17 -5.99 34.31
C ALA A 17 58.18 -4.85 34.18
N MET A 18 57.86 -4.31 35.33
CA MET A 18 57.03 -3.13 35.65
C MET A 18 57.45 -1.91 34.81
N LEU A 19 56.48 -1.07 34.46
CA LEU A 19 56.55 0.35 34.78
C LEU A 19 55.14 0.96 34.73
N ARG A 20 54.79 1.61 35.82
CA ARG A 20 53.58 2.40 36.04
C ARG A 20 53.58 3.63 35.11
N GLY A 21 52.48 3.86 34.42
CA GLY A 21 52.22 5.10 33.73
C GLY A 21 50.71 5.32 33.68
N THR A 22 50.19 6.04 34.65
CA THR A 22 48.80 6.51 34.69
C THR A 22 48.58 7.50 33.53
N SER A 23 47.78 7.13 32.57
CA SER A 23 47.16 8.09 31.63
C SER A 23 45.67 7.81 31.62
N GLN A 24 44.94 8.65 32.35
CA GLN A 24 43.49 8.74 32.25
C GLN A 24 43.13 9.24 30.81
N ILE A 25 42.75 8.30 29.95
CA ILE A 25 42.08 8.65 28.70
C ILE A 25 40.62 8.91 29.05
N LEU A 26 40.29 10.18 29.22
CA LEU A 26 38.92 10.68 29.22
C LEU A 26 38.29 10.35 27.86
N LEU A 27 37.58 9.24 27.77
CA LEU A 27 36.63 8.96 26.69
C LEU A 27 35.49 9.99 26.80
N ARG A 28 35.65 11.13 26.13
CA ARG A 28 34.54 12.00 25.81
C ARG A 28 33.62 11.20 24.86
N ARG A 29 32.58 10.57 25.42
CA ARG A 29 31.41 10.18 24.64
C ARG A 29 30.84 11.48 24.04
N ALA A 30 31.10 11.71 22.77
CA ALA A 30 30.34 12.66 21.99
C ALA A 30 28.90 12.11 21.94
N PHE A 31 28.05 12.66 22.77
CA PHE A 31 26.61 12.53 22.57
C PHE A 31 26.33 13.29 21.27
N SER A 32 26.28 12.56 20.16
CA SER A 32 25.64 13.05 18.97
C SER A 32 24.16 13.22 19.34
N THR A 33 23.77 14.44 19.64
CA THR A 33 22.35 14.81 19.62
C THR A 33 21.95 14.72 18.15
N SER A 34 21.46 13.54 17.75
CA SER A 34 20.68 13.46 16.53
C SER A 34 19.57 14.50 16.69
N ARG A 35 19.67 15.58 15.92
CA ARG A 35 18.52 16.46 15.72
C ARG A 35 17.40 15.55 15.26
N VAL A 36 16.37 15.39 16.08
CA VAL A 36 15.08 14.89 15.63
C VAL A 36 14.56 15.98 14.68
N THR A 37 14.96 15.91 13.43
CA THR A 37 14.32 16.67 12.38
C THR A 37 12.90 16.16 12.34
N SER A 38 11.92 17.02 12.65
CA SER A 38 10.51 16.67 12.47
C SER A 38 10.35 16.20 11.03
N ALA A 39 9.85 14.99 10.83
CA ALA A 39 9.64 14.44 9.49
C ALA A 39 8.86 15.45 8.64
N GLN A 40 9.31 15.71 7.42
CA GLN A 40 8.64 16.65 6.52
C GLN A 40 7.21 16.15 6.27
N GLN A 41 6.22 17.00 6.56
CA GLN A 41 4.82 16.68 6.31
C GLN A 41 4.49 16.90 4.85
N VAL A 42 3.97 15.85 4.19
CA VAL A 42 3.60 15.87 2.77
C VAL A 42 2.20 15.32 2.64
N THR A 43 1.33 15.96 1.82
CA THR A 43 0.01 15.39 1.54
C THR A 43 0.13 14.17 0.61
N VAL A 44 -0.81 13.25 0.71
CA VAL A 44 -0.88 12.10 -0.22
C VAL A 44 -0.91 12.57 -1.67
N ARG A 45 -1.69 13.61 -1.97
CA ARG A 45 -1.75 14.23 -3.29
C ARG A 45 -0.39 14.76 -3.77
N ASP A 46 0.33 15.47 -2.92
CA ASP A 46 1.64 16.04 -3.31
C ASP A 46 2.69 14.93 -3.45
N ALA A 47 2.58 13.84 -2.67
CA ALA A 47 3.42 12.66 -2.81
C ALA A 47 3.18 11.92 -4.15
N LEU A 48 1.93 11.79 -4.58
CA LEU A 48 1.57 11.26 -5.91
C LEU A 48 2.08 12.15 -7.04
N ASN A 49 1.92 13.48 -6.89
CA ASN A 49 2.44 14.45 -7.86
C ASN A 49 3.96 14.34 -8.01
N ALA A 50 4.69 14.28 -6.88
CA ALA A 50 6.13 14.10 -6.89
C ALA A 50 6.54 12.77 -7.54
N ALA A 51 5.81 11.68 -7.30
CA ALA A 51 6.06 10.39 -7.93
C ALA A 51 5.92 10.46 -9.47
N LEU A 52 4.86 11.10 -9.96
CA LEU A 52 4.64 11.31 -11.39
C LEU A 52 5.74 12.17 -12.00
N ASP A 53 6.08 13.29 -11.37
CA ASP A 53 7.12 14.20 -11.85
C ASP A 53 8.48 13.52 -11.95
N GLU A 54 8.89 12.81 -10.89
CA GLU A 54 10.16 12.09 -10.84
C GLU A 54 10.24 10.96 -11.89
N GLU A 55 9.17 10.21 -12.13
CA GLU A 55 9.17 9.15 -13.14
C GLU A 55 9.09 9.68 -14.57
N MET A 56 8.38 10.78 -14.81
CA MET A 56 8.38 11.47 -16.12
C MET A 56 9.74 12.10 -16.44
N GLU A 57 10.46 12.61 -15.44
CA GLU A 57 11.83 13.10 -15.60
C GLU A 57 12.81 11.95 -15.88
N ARG A 58 12.61 10.80 -15.26
CA ARG A 58 13.49 9.62 -15.38
C ARG A 58 13.37 8.89 -16.72
N ASP A 59 12.16 8.81 -17.30
CA ASP A 59 11.86 7.98 -18.48
C ASP A 59 10.92 8.73 -19.44
N ASP A 60 11.43 9.04 -20.63
CA ASP A 60 10.67 9.76 -21.66
C ASP A 60 9.47 9.00 -22.21
N ARG A 61 9.37 7.71 -21.97
CA ARG A 61 8.23 6.88 -22.35
C ARG A 61 7.03 7.03 -21.41
N VAL A 62 7.23 7.58 -20.19
CA VAL A 62 6.17 7.81 -19.22
C VAL A 62 5.34 9.01 -19.66
N PHE A 63 4.04 8.87 -19.76
CA PHE A 63 3.10 9.96 -20.02
C PHE A 63 1.79 9.72 -19.26
N ILE A 64 1.05 10.81 -19.02
CA ILE A 64 -0.23 10.80 -18.33
C ILE A 64 -1.33 11.10 -19.32
N LEU A 65 -2.43 10.36 -19.26
CA LEU A 65 -3.64 10.67 -20.02
C LEU A 65 -4.88 10.41 -19.16
N GLY A 66 -5.91 11.17 -19.40
CA GLY A 66 -7.18 11.10 -18.71
C GLY A 66 -7.98 12.39 -18.84
N GLU A 67 -9.10 12.46 -18.17
CA GLU A 67 -10.00 13.60 -18.20
C GLU A 67 -9.45 14.73 -17.31
N GLU A 68 -9.29 15.93 -17.90
CA GLU A 68 -8.86 17.15 -17.21
C GLU A 68 -7.49 17.05 -16.50
N VAL A 69 -6.63 16.09 -16.91
CA VAL A 69 -5.31 15.87 -16.28
C VAL A 69 -4.26 16.91 -16.67
N ALA A 70 -4.44 17.61 -17.80
CA ALA A 70 -3.50 18.58 -18.34
C ALA A 70 -3.81 20.02 -17.88
N MET A 71 -4.68 20.72 -18.63
CA MET A 71 -4.91 22.17 -18.41
C MET A 71 -5.55 22.47 -17.08
N TYR A 72 -6.42 21.61 -16.58
CA TYR A 72 -7.10 21.75 -15.28
C TYR A 72 -6.28 21.21 -14.10
N ASP A 73 -5.10 20.63 -14.35
CA ASP A 73 -4.23 20.04 -13.31
C ASP A 73 -4.86 18.82 -12.59
N GLY A 74 -5.80 18.11 -13.20
CA GLY A 74 -6.56 17.02 -12.63
C GLY A 74 -7.72 17.47 -11.72
N ALA A 75 -8.77 16.65 -11.60
CA ALA A 75 -9.93 16.95 -10.74
C ALA A 75 -9.50 17.13 -9.27
N TYR A 76 -8.57 16.30 -8.81
CA TYR A 76 -8.04 16.33 -7.44
C TYR A 76 -6.63 16.95 -7.35
N LYS A 77 -6.16 17.58 -8.42
CA LYS A 77 -4.86 18.29 -8.50
C LYS A 77 -3.64 17.39 -8.31
N VAL A 78 -3.76 16.09 -8.59
CA VAL A 78 -2.63 15.16 -8.55
C VAL A 78 -1.62 15.45 -9.67
N SER A 79 -2.08 15.83 -10.86
CA SER A 79 -1.23 16.20 -12.00
C SER A 79 -0.83 17.67 -12.04
N ARG A 80 -1.06 18.43 -10.95
CA ARG A 80 -0.79 19.88 -10.89
C ARG A 80 0.61 20.26 -11.37
N GLY A 81 0.67 21.16 -12.35
CA GLY A 81 1.89 21.71 -12.91
C GLY A 81 2.62 20.82 -13.92
N LEU A 82 2.25 19.55 -14.05
CA LEU A 82 2.94 18.61 -14.94
C LEU A 82 2.78 18.97 -16.42
N TRP A 83 1.59 19.39 -16.83
CA TRP A 83 1.38 19.85 -18.20
C TRP A 83 2.26 21.05 -18.57
N LYS A 84 2.40 22.03 -17.69
CA LYS A 84 3.28 23.20 -17.90
C LYS A 84 4.75 22.78 -18.03
N LYS A 85 5.18 21.72 -17.34
CA LYS A 85 6.55 21.22 -17.36
C LYS A 85 6.84 20.33 -18.57
N TYR A 86 5.90 19.44 -18.95
CA TYR A 86 6.14 18.39 -19.94
C TYR A 86 5.40 18.56 -21.27
N GLY A 87 4.40 19.43 -21.34
CA GLY A 87 3.64 19.77 -22.55
C GLY A 87 2.63 18.70 -23.00
N ASP A 88 1.95 19.00 -24.11
CA ASP A 88 0.80 18.25 -24.64
C ASP A 88 1.12 16.80 -25.05
N LYS A 89 2.38 16.48 -25.32
CA LYS A 89 2.79 15.12 -25.71
C LYS A 89 2.95 14.17 -24.54
N ARG A 90 3.05 14.71 -23.34
CA ARG A 90 3.36 13.93 -22.13
C ARG A 90 2.25 14.00 -21.08
N VAL A 91 1.38 15.03 -21.12
CA VAL A 91 0.21 15.15 -20.26
C VAL A 91 -0.96 15.51 -21.15
N ILE A 92 -1.88 14.58 -21.32
CA ILE A 92 -2.87 14.57 -22.40
C ILE A 92 -4.28 14.58 -21.82
N ASP A 93 -5.04 15.66 -22.08
CA ASP A 93 -6.47 15.68 -21.82
C ASP A 93 -7.21 14.82 -22.84
N THR A 94 -8.15 14.00 -22.39
CA THR A 94 -8.98 13.15 -23.23
C THR A 94 -10.45 13.59 -23.17
N PRO A 95 -11.26 13.27 -24.20
CA PRO A 95 -12.70 13.31 -24.04
C PRO A 95 -13.18 12.37 -22.93
N ILE A 96 -14.40 12.60 -22.43
CA ILE A 96 -15.07 11.69 -21.48
C ILE A 96 -15.44 10.41 -22.24
N THR A 97 -14.52 9.45 -22.24
CA THR A 97 -14.68 8.15 -22.90
C THR A 97 -13.67 7.14 -22.32
N GLU A 98 -13.93 6.62 -21.16
CA GLU A 98 -13.00 5.76 -20.42
C GLU A 98 -12.62 4.50 -21.20
N MET A 99 -13.57 3.92 -21.93
CA MET A 99 -13.29 2.78 -22.82
C MET A 99 -12.30 3.19 -23.94
N GLY A 100 -12.47 4.37 -24.51
CA GLY A 100 -11.64 4.86 -25.62
C GLY A 100 -10.22 5.18 -25.18
N PHE A 101 -10.07 6.04 -24.17
CA PHE A 101 -8.73 6.46 -23.75
C PHE A 101 -7.97 5.34 -23.03
N ALA A 102 -8.64 4.44 -22.28
CA ALA A 102 -7.99 3.27 -21.72
C ALA A 102 -7.49 2.32 -22.81
N GLY A 103 -8.27 2.12 -23.89
CA GLY A 103 -7.83 1.34 -25.04
C GLY A 103 -6.62 1.94 -25.74
N ILE A 104 -6.58 3.27 -25.92
CA ILE A 104 -5.41 3.99 -26.47
C ILE A 104 -4.20 3.78 -25.55
N ALA A 105 -4.38 3.92 -24.23
CA ALA A 105 -3.32 3.72 -23.26
C ALA A 105 -2.74 2.30 -23.30
N VAL A 106 -3.62 1.28 -23.35
CA VAL A 106 -3.20 -0.12 -23.48
C VAL A 106 -2.41 -0.37 -24.76
N GLY A 107 -2.91 0.15 -25.91
CA GLY A 107 -2.19 0.06 -27.19
C GLY A 107 -0.82 0.75 -27.14
N ALA A 108 -0.72 1.91 -26.51
CA ALA A 108 0.54 2.63 -26.31
C ALA A 108 1.52 1.83 -25.45
N ALA A 109 1.04 1.16 -24.38
CA ALA A 109 1.85 0.27 -23.58
C ALA A 109 2.37 -0.94 -24.37
N MET A 110 1.52 -1.57 -25.17
CA MET A 110 1.91 -2.66 -26.08
C MET A 110 2.99 -2.21 -27.10
N ALA A 111 2.98 -0.93 -27.49
CA ALA A 111 3.98 -0.32 -28.36
C ALA A 111 5.27 0.11 -27.62
N GLY A 112 5.39 -0.14 -26.32
CA GLY A 112 6.61 0.10 -25.54
C GLY A 112 6.64 1.41 -24.77
N LEU A 113 5.54 2.21 -24.77
CA LEU A 113 5.40 3.38 -23.90
C LEU A 113 4.97 2.95 -22.49
N ARG A 114 4.97 3.92 -21.56
CA ARG A 114 4.60 3.70 -20.15
C ARG A 114 3.47 4.67 -19.75
N PRO A 115 2.24 4.44 -20.17
CA PRO A 115 1.12 5.28 -19.81
C PRO A 115 0.71 5.17 -18.36
N VAL A 116 0.40 6.31 -17.76
CA VAL A 116 -0.37 6.42 -16.52
C VAL A 116 -1.76 6.89 -16.93
N CYS A 117 -2.71 5.96 -16.94
CA CYS A 117 -4.11 6.17 -17.30
C CYS A 117 -4.89 6.57 -16.05
N GLU A 118 -5.30 7.84 -15.95
CA GLU A 118 -6.08 8.34 -14.84
C GLU A 118 -7.58 8.23 -15.13
N PHE A 119 -8.31 7.51 -14.28
CA PHE A 119 -9.75 7.65 -14.19
C PHE A 119 -10.09 8.76 -13.18
N MET A 120 -10.96 9.70 -13.53
CA MET A 120 -11.37 10.80 -12.66
C MET A 120 -11.90 10.26 -11.33
N THR A 121 -12.67 9.18 -11.37
CA THR A 121 -12.92 8.28 -10.25
C THR A 121 -12.88 6.84 -10.73
N PHE A 122 -12.34 5.93 -9.92
CA PHE A 122 -12.24 4.52 -10.28
C PHE A 122 -13.61 3.87 -10.50
N ASN A 123 -14.67 4.50 -10.01
CA ASN A 123 -16.05 4.07 -10.28
C ASN A 123 -16.36 3.97 -11.78
N PHE A 124 -15.77 4.84 -12.61
CA PHE A 124 -15.99 4.83 -14.06
C PHE A 124 -15.00 3.97 -14.83
N SER A 125 -14.08 3.31 -14.14
CA SER A 125 -13.26 2.27 -14.77
C SER A 125 -14.09 1.08 -15.27
N MET A 126 -15.33 0.91 -14.77
CA MET A 126 -16.27 -0.07 -15.31
C MET A 126 -16.59 0.12 -16.79
N GLN A 127 -16.56 1.34 -17.30
CA GLN A 127 -16.74 1.61 -18.74
C GLN A 127 -15.54 1.11 -19.57
N ALA A 128 -14.38 0.98 -18.94
CA ALA A 128 -13.15 0.53 -19.56
C ALA A 128 -12.73 -0.88 -19.11
N ILE A 129 -13.61 -1.62 -18.44
CA ILE A 129 -13.26 -2.89 -17.78
C ILE A 129 -12.69 -3.92 -18.78
N ASP A 130 -13.20 -3.95 -20.01
CA ASP A 130 -12.68 -4.83 -21.07
C ASP A 130 -11.22 -4.50 -21.40
N GLN A 131 -10.87 -3.22 -21.50
CA GLN A 131 -9.50 -2.78 -21.77
C GLN A 131 -8.54 -3.14 -20.64
N VAL A 132 -8.99 -3.07 -19.39
CA VAL A 132 -8.20 -3.43 -18.22
C VAL A 132 -8.02 -4.96 -18.12
N ILE A 133 -9.13 -5.71 -18.21
CA ILE A 133 -9.13 -7.15 -17.90
C ILE A 133 -8.78 -8.02 -19.11
N ASN A 134 -9.34 -7.74 -20.29
CA ASN A 134 -9.07 -8.53 -21.49
C ASN A 134 -7.84 -8.04 -22.24
N SER A 135 -7.75 -6.75 -22.50
CA SER A 135 -6.64 -6.20 -23.30
C SER A 135 -5.35 -6.10 -22.47
N ALA A 136 -5.32 -5.41 -21.33
CA ALA A 136 -4.09 -5.24 -20.56
C ALA A 136 -3.67 -6.53 -19.84
N ALA A 137 -4.54 -7.12 -19.01
CA ALA A 137 -4.16 -8.22 -18.14
C ALA A 137 -3.85 -9.54 -18.86
N LYS A 138 -4.37 -9.76 -20.07
CA LYS A 138 -4.23 -11.04 -20.76
C LYS A 138 -3.20 -11.06 -21.90
N THR A 139 -2.80 -9.90 -22.41
CA THR A 139 -1.92 -9.83 -23.59
C THR A 139 -0.57 -10.51 -23.38
N PHE A 140 0.07 -10.33 -22.23
CA PHE A 140 1.34 -11.00 -21.95
C PHE A 140 1.20 -12.52 -22.04
N TYR A 141 0.17 -13.10 -21.44
CA TYR A 141 -0.11 -14.53 -21.53
C TYR A 141 -0.44 -14.97 -22.94
N MET A 142 -1.38 -14.27 -23.64
CA MET A 142 -1.82 -14.63 -24.99
C MET A 142 -0.71 -14.51 -26.03
N SER A 143 0.25 -13.60 -25.82
CA SER A 143 1.40 -13.43 -26.68
C SER A 143 2.56 -14.36 -26.34
N ALA A 144 2.37 -15.35 -25.46
CA ALA A 144 3.42 -16.22 -24.96
C ALA A 144 4.65 -15.46 -24.38
N GLY A 145 4.38 -14.31 -23.74
CA GLY A 145 5.41 -13.47 -23.13
C GLY A 145 6.11 -12.48 -24.05
N TYR A 146 5.69 -12.37 -25.32
CA TYR A 146 6.34 -11.47 -26.27
C TYR A 146 5.91 -10.00 -26.14
N VAL A 147 4.72 -9.73 -25.60
CA VAL A 147 4.17 -8.37 -25.47
C VAL A 147 3.90 -8.04 -24.02
N ASN A 148 4.71 -7.15 -23.46
CA ASN A 148 4.45 -6.56 -22.14
C ASN A 148 3.43 -5.44 -22.26
N VAL A 149 2.72 -5.15 -21.16
CA VAL A 149 1.77 -4.05 -21.08
C VAL A 149 2.08 -3.22 -19.83
N PRO A 150 3.17 -2.44 -19.82
CA PRO A 150 3.59 -1.63 -18.69
C PRO A 150 2.70 -0.37 -18.53
N ILE A 151 1.52 -0.55 -17.98
CA ILE A 151 0.51 0.51 -17.79
C ILE A 151 0.11 0.61 -16.33
N VAL A 152 -0.14 1.84 -15.87
CA VAL A 152 -0.78 2.09 -14.57
C VAL A 152 -2.17 2.64 -14.82
N PHE A 153 -3.17 2.00 -14.24
CA PHE A 153 -4.52 2.54 -14.09
C PHE A 153 -4.65 3.09 -12.68
N ARG A 154 -4.90 4.40 -12.52
CA ARG A 154 -5.00 5.05 -11.22
C ARG A 154 -6.23 5.93 -11.09
N GLY A 155 -6.62 6.21 -9.89
CA GLY A 155 -7.71 7.12 -9.54
C GLY A 155 -8.25 6.85 -8.13
N PRO A 156 -9.11 7.74 -7.60
CA PRO A 156 -9.73 7.58 -6.30
C PRO A 156 -10.73 6.41 -6.31
N ASN A 157 -10.65 5.59 -5.27
CA ASN A 157 -11.43 4.36 -5.08
C ASN A 157 -12.06 4.36 -3.68
N GLY A 158 -13.23 3.76 -3.57
CA GLY A 158 -13.93 3.62 -2.31
C GLY A 158 -14.79 4.84 -1.95
N ALA A 159 -15.20 4.88 -0.69
CA ALA A 159 -16.07 5.93 -0.18
C ALA A 159 -15.38 7.30 -0.21
N ALA A 160 -16.13 8.28 -0.71
CA ALA A 160 -15.81 9.69 -0.66
C ALA A 160 -16.83 10.42 0.24
N ALA A 161 -16.95 11.72 0.15
CA ALA A 161 -17.87 12.49 0.99
C ALA A 161 -19.05 13.05 0.19
N GLY A 162 -20.28 12.56 0.45
CA GLY A 162 -21.51 13.09 -0.11
C GLY A 162 -21.69 12.87 -1.60
N VAL A 163 -21.15 11.79 -2.17
CA VAL A 163 -21.19 11.48 -3.59
C VAL A 163 -22.09 10.28 -3.95
N ALA A 164 -22.72 9.66 -2.97
CA ALA A 164 -23.70 8.58 -3.10
C ALA A 164 -23.20 7.30 -3.80
N ALA A 165 -24.15 6.49 -4.29
CA ALA A 165 -23.93 5.10 -4.65
C ALA A 165 -22.91 4.87 -5.79
N GLN A 166 -22.99 5.66 -6.85
CA GLN A 166 -22.15 5.44 -8.06
C GLN A 166 -20.71 5.92 -7.89
N HIS A 167 -20.41 6.77 -6.92
CA HIS A 167 -19.07 7.36 -6.73
C HIS A 167 -18.37 6.87 -5.44
N SER A 168 -18.89 5.83 -4.79
CA SER A 168 -18.38 5.36 -3.48
C SER A 168 -18.05 3.87 -3.46
N GLN A 169 -17.87 3.24 -4.62
CA GLN A 169 -17.64 1.80 -4.73
C GLN A 169 -16.16 1.47 -4.50
N CYS A 170 -15.89 0.29 -3.93
CA CYS A 170 -14.53 -0.21 -3.76
C CYS A 170 -14.25 -1.33 -4.76
N PHE A 171 -13.27 -1.13 -5.63
CA PHE A 171 -12.89 -2.08 -6.69
C PHE A 171 -11.72 -2.99 -6.30
N GLY A 172 -11.27 -2.96 -5.05
CA GLY A 172 -10.18 -3.80 -4.59
C GLY A 172 -10.39 -5.28 -4.89
N ALA A 173 -11.55 -5.82 -4.53
CA ALA A 173 -11.91 -7.21 -4.79
C ALA A 173 -12.06 -7.51 -6.29
N TRP A 174 -12.66 -6.61 -7.07
CA TRP A 174 -12.89 -6.81 -8.50
C TRP A 174 -11.59 -7.00 -9.28
N TYR A 175 -10.65 -6.08 -9.13
CA TYR A 175 -9.41 -6.12 -9.90
C TYR A 175 -8.37 -7.10 -9.33
N SER A 176 -8.35 -7.30 -8.01
CA SER A 176 -7.45 -8.29 -7.41
C SER A 176 -7.85 -9.74 -7.73
N HIS A 177 -9.09 -9.98 -8.16
CA HIS A 177 -9.52 -11.30 -8.66
C HIS A 177 -8.90 -11.66 -10.01
N CYS A 178 -8.51 -10.66 -10.84
CA CYS A 178 -8.13 -10.87 -12.23
C CYS A 178 -6.66 -11.29 -12.39
N PRO A 179 -6.36 -12.51 -12.91
CA PRO A 179 -5.00 -12.90 -13.28
C PRO A 179 -4.41 -11.97 -14.34
N GLY A 180 -3.14 -11.62 -14.18
CA GLY A 180 -2.41 -10.72 -15.06
C GLY A 180 -2.37 -9.27 -14.58
N LEU A 181 -3.17 -8.88 -13.59
CA LEU A 181 -3.09 -7.57 -12.93
C LEU A 181 -2.28 -7.65 -11.64
N LYS A 182 -1.58 -6.57 -11.32
CA LYS A 182 -1.15 -6.22 -9.97
C LYS A 182 -2.07 -5.14 -9.44
N VAL A 183 -2.37 -5.16 -8.14
CA VAL A 183 -3.28 -4.20 -7.52
C VAL A 183 -2.66 -3.66 -6.24
N VAL A 184 -2.52 -2.35 -6.14
CA VAL A 184 -1.98 -1.66 -4.96
C VAL A 184 -3.01 -0.68 -4.41
N SER A 185 -2.96 -0.44 -3.10
CA SER A 185 -3.92 0.39 -2.37
C SER A 185 -3.19 1.19 -1.28
N PRO A 186 -2.58 2.34 -1.63
CA PRO A 186 -1.78 3.13 -0.70
C PRO A 186 -2.62 3.71 0.44
N TYR A 187 -1.98 3.88 1.60
CA TYR A 187 -2.56 4.53 2.77
C TYR A 187 -2.00 5.94 2.98
N ASN A 188 -0.70 6.07 3.13
CA ASN A 188 -0.03 7.32 3.49
C ASN A 188 0.82 7.89 2.35
N SER A 189 1.51 9.01 2.59
CA SER A 189 2.31 9.70 1.58
C SER A 189 3.52 8.88 1.10
N GLU A 190 4.16 8.10 1.97
CA GLU A 190 5.24 7.19 1.58
C GLU A 190 4.72 6.08 0.68
N ASP A 191 3.59 5.46 1.06
CA ASP A 191 2.94 4.42 0.24
C ASP A 191 2.55 4.98 -1.13
N ALA A 192 1.92 6.15 -1.16
CA ALA A 192 1.47 6.81 -2.38
C ALA A 192 2.64 7.05 -3.34
N LYS A 193 3.73 7.65 -2.86
CA LYS A 193 4.93 7.88 -3.67
C LYS A 193 5.59 6.56 -4.10
N GLY A 194 5.90 5.70 -3.15
CA GLY A 194 6.71 4.51 -3.39
C GLY A 194 6.01 3.46 -4.24
N LEU A 195 4.71 3.23 -4.01
CA LEU A 195 3.93 2.25 -4.78
C LEU A 195 3.62 2.75 -6.19
N LEU A 196 3.30 4.05 -6.38
CA LEU A 196 3.05 4.58 -7.71
C LEU A 196 4.32 4.52 -8.58
N LYS A 197 5.48 4.87 -8.04
CA LYS A 197 6.76 4.73 -8.74
C LYS A 197 7.06 3.28 -9.10
N SER A 198 6.86 2.35 -8.19
CA SER A 198 7.00 0.91 -8.47
C SER A 198 6.04 0.45 -9.55
N SER A 199 4.80 0.94 -9.53
CA SER A 199 3.78 0.62 -10.53
C SER A 199 4.17 1.12 -11.93
N ILE A 200 4.71 2.34 -12.05
CA ILE A 200 5.18 2.90 -13.34
C ILE A 200 6.38 2.12 -13.89
N ARG A 201 7.24 1.61 -13.00
CA ARG A 201 8.44 0.82 -13.39
C ARG A 201 8.13 -0.64 -13.71
N ASP A 202 6.98 -1.14 -13.29
CA ASP A 202 6.59 -2.55 -13.49
C ASP A 202 6.36 -2.86 -14.98
N PRO A 203 6.78 -4.04 -15.49
CA PRO A 203 6.51 -4.46 -16.86
C PRO A 203 5.06 -4.94 -17.08
N ASP A 204 4.32 -5.22 -15.99
CA ASP A 204 2.96 -5.71 -16.02
C ASP A 204 1.94 -4.60 -15.71
N PRO A 205 0.67 -4.74 -16.09
CA PRO A 205 -0.36 -3.76 -15.78
C PRO A 205 -0.64 -3.71 -14.28
N VAL A 206 -0.63 -2.49 -13.72
CA VAL A 206 -0.89 -2.23 -12.30
C VAL A 206 -2.12 -1.36 -12.15
N VAL A 207 -3.02 -1.77 -11.26
CA VAL A 207 -4.16 -0.97 -10.79
C VAL A 207 -3.79 -0.33 -9.46
N CYS A 208 -3.73 1.00 -9.40
CA CYS A 208 -3.42 1.77 -8.21
C CYS A 208 -4.70 2.43 -7.68
N LEU A 209 -5.25 1.84 -6.63
CA LEU A 209 -6.50 2.26 -6.00
C LEU A 209 -6.22 3.27 -4.89
N GLU A 210 -6.31 4.54 -5.22
CA GLU A 210 -6.11 5.65 -4.30
C GLU A 210 -7.39 5.94 -3.49
N ASN A 211 -7.34 6.86 -2.54
CA ASN A 211 -8.52 7.23 -1.76
C ASN A 211 -8.70 8.75 -1.75
N GLU A 212 -9.89 9.22 -2.12
CA GLU A 212 -10.20 10.65 -2.24
C GLU A 212 -10.01 11.40 -0.93
N ILE A 213 -10.48 10.83 0.17
CA ILE A 213 -10.41 11.47 1.50
C ILE A 213 -8.95 11.63 1.95
N LEU A 214 -8.08 10.69 1.59
CA LEU A 214 -6.67 10.74 1.95
C LEU A 214 -5.86 11.76 1.15
N TYR A 215 -6.32 12.24 0.00
CA TYR A 215 -5.54 13.17 -0.84
C TYR A 215 -5.08 14.44 -0.10
N GLY A 216 -5.93 14.97 0.78
CA GLY A 216 -5.62 16.13 1.60
C GLY A 216 -4.92 15.81 2.92
N SER A 217 -4.84 14.54 3.30
CA SER A 217 -4.19 14.12 4.55
C SER A 217 -2.67 14.23 4.42
N SER A 218 -2.03 14.77 5.46
CA SER A 218 -0.58 14.95 5.53
C SER A 218 0.05 13.90 6.45
N PHE A 219 1.13 13.30 5.98
CA PHE A 219 1.91 12.32 6.75
C PHE A 219 3.38 12.71 6.76
N GLY A 220 4.08 12.35 7.86
CA GLY A 220 5.52 12.49 7.92
C GLY A 220 6.20 11.56 6.93
N MET A 221 7.12 12.09 6.13
CA MET A 221 7.97 11.29 5.24
C MET A 221 9.37 11.18 5.82
N SER A 222 9.94 9.98 5.76
CA SER A 222 11.34 9.76 6.09
C SER A 222 12.27 10.40 5.04
N ASP A 223 13.52 10.66 5.41
CA ASP A 223 14.52 11.18 4.46
C ASP A 223 14.72 10.23 3.27
N GLU A 224 14.59 8.91 3.50
CA GLU A 224 14.61 7.91 2.44
C GLU A 224 13.43 8.10 1.47
N ALA A 225 12.21 8.31 2.01
CA ALA A 225 11.00 8.48 1.21
C ALA A 225 10.99 9.80 0.41
N LEU A 226 11.73 10.80 0.84
CA LEU A 226 11.93 12.06 0.10
C LEU A 226 12.86 11.89 -1.11
N SER A 227 13.70 10.85 -1.13
CA SER A 227 14.62 10.57 -2.25
C SER A 227 13.87 10.30 -3.56
N LYS A 228 14.48 10.75 -4.67
CA LYS A 228 14.01 10.41 -6.03
C LYS A 228 14.16 8.92 -6.36
N ASP A 229 14.98 8.18 -5.64
CA ASP A 229 15.20 6.74 -5.86
C ASP A 229 14.25 5.86 -5.03
N PHE A 230 13.49 6.47 -4.12
CA PHE A 230 12.57 5.75 -3.24
C PHE A 230 11.48 5.01 -4.01
N VAL A 231 11.35 3.72 -3.73
CA VAL A 231 10.30 2.84 -4.24
C VAL A 231 9.87 1.86 -3.15
N ILE A 232 8.64 1.38 -3.22
CA ILE A 232 8.12 0.32 -2.34
C ILE A 232 7.84 -0.92 -3.19
N PRO A 233 8.41 -2.09 -2.86
CA PRO A 233 8.16 -3.32 -3.58
C PRO A 233 6.66 -3.69 -3.56
N ILE A 234 6.09 -3.97 -4.74
CA ILE A 234 4.74 -4.51 -4.86
C ILE A 234 4.71 -5.91 -4.26
N GLY A 235 3.66 -6.24 -3.51
CA GLY A 235 3.51 -7.53 -2.84
C GLY A 235 4.14 -7.60 -1.45
N LYS A 236 4.49 -6.45 -0.86
CA LYS A 236 5.01 -6.36 0.51
C LYS A 236 4.11 -5.50 1.39
N ALA A 237 3.57 -6.13 2.43
CA ALA A 237 2.82 -5.45 3.48
C ALA A 237 3.77 -4.76 4.47
N LYS A 238 3.22 -3.85 5.28
CA LYS A 238 3.95 -3.14 6.34
C LYS A 238 3.24 -3.34 7.67
N VAL A 239 4.00 -3.70 8.70
CA VAL A 239 3.53 -3.60 10.08
C VAL A 239 3.64 -2.14 10.50
N GLU A 240 2.51 -1.43 10.52
CA GLU A 240 2.46 -0.02 10.92
C GLU A 240 2.55 0.14 12.44
N ARG A 241 1.99 -0.81 13.18
CA ARG A 241 2.06 -0.87 14.63
C ARG A 241 2.32 -2.31 15.08
N ALA A 242 3.36 -2.52 15.86
CA ALA A 242 3.61 -3.80 16.48
C ALA A 242 2.61 -4.07 17.62
N GLY A 243 2.20 -5.33 17.77
CA GLY A 243 1.29 -5.78 18.80
C GLY A 243 1.48 -7.26 19.13
N LYS A 244 0.76 -7.75 20.13
CA LYS A 244 0.91 -9.14 20.61
C LYS A 244 -0.41 -9.86 20.93
N HIS A 245 -1.55 -9.14 20.93
CA HIS A 245 -2.81 -9.73 21.36
C HIS A 245 -3.76 -10.07 20.20
N ILE A 246 -3.70 -9.29 19.12
CA ILE A 246 -4.57 -9.47 17.95
C ILE A 246 -3.95 -8.79 16.73
N THR A 247 -4.12 -9.40 15.55
CA THR A 247 -3.73 -8.84 14.25
C THR A 247 -4.93 -8.15 13.61
N LEU A 248 -4.76 -6.88 13.25
CA LEU A 248 -5.68 -6.10 12.41
C LEU A 248 -5.05 -5.95 11.03
N VAL A 249 -5.73 -6.44 10.01
CA VAL A 249 -5.26 -6.36 8.61
C VAL A 249 -6.14 -5.39 7.85
N ALA A 250 -5.54 -4.37 7.26
CA ALA A 250 -6.27 -3.32 6.57
C ALA A 250 -5.53 -2.81 5.32
N HIS A 251 -6.21 -2.03 4.49
CA HIS A 251 -5.60 -1.30 3.37
C HIS A 251 -6.25 0.08 3.20
N SER A 252 -5.56 1.00 2.51
CA SER A 252 -6.04 2.35 2.28
C SER A 252 -6.50 3.03 3.58
N ARG A 253 -7.60 3.79 3.56
CA ARG A 253 -8.11 4.52 4.73
C ARG A 253 -8.45 3.63 5.94
N ALA A 254 -8.79 2.36 5.72
CA ALA A 254 -9.07 1.44 6.84
C ALA A 254 -7.85 1.21 7.76
N VAL A 255 -6.63 1.49 7.28
CA VAL A 255 -5.41 1.46 8.10
C VAL A 255 -5.44 2.54 9.17
N GLU A 256 -5.86 3.78 8.82
CA GLU A 256 -6.03 4.88 9.77
C GLU A 256 -7.01 4.51 10.88
N LEU A 257 -8.21 4.01 10.51
CA LEU A 257 -9.22 3.56 11.46
C LEU A 257 -8.70 2.46 12.40
N SER A 258 -7.90 1.54 11.85
CA SER A 258 -7.28 0.45 12.62
C SER A 258 -6.22 0.95 13.60
N LEU A 259 -5.41 1.95 13.20
CA LEU A 259 -4.41 2.57 14.07
C LEU A 259 -5.06 3.35 15.21
N ASP A 260 -6.13 4.10 14.93
CA ASP A 260 -6.88 4.85 15.94
C ASP A 260 -7.58 3.91 16.94
N ALA A 261 -8.21 2.83 16.46
CA ALA A 261 -8.77 1.79 17.31
C ALA A 261 -7.69 1.12 18.17
N ALA A 262 -6.54 0.81 17.59
CA ALA A 262 -5.41 0.22 18.32
C ALA A 262 -4.86 1.16 19.40
N LYS A 263 -4.83 2.47 19.14
CA LYS A 263 -4.43 3.48 20.13
C LYS A 263 -5.42 3.55 21.30
N GLU A 264 -6.72 3.52 21.04
CA GLU A 264 -7.77 3.49 22.08
C GLU A 264 -7.64 2.22 22.93
N LEU A 265 -7.48 1.05 22.29
CA LEU A 265 -7.36 -0.25 22.93
C LEU A 265 -6.09 -0.39 23.76
N ALA A 266 -4.99 0.25 23.35
CA ALA A 266 -3.75 0.27 24.13
C ALA A 266 -3.94 0.94 25.49
N GLY A 267 -4.76 1.97 25.60
CA GLY A 267 -5.17 2.57 26.87
C GLY A 267 -5.92 1.61 27.80
N GLN A 268 -6.41 0.49 27.27
CA GLN A 268 -7.09 -0.58 27.99
C GLN A 268 -6.21 -1.84 28.15
N GLY A 269 -4.92 -1.75 27.81
CA GLY A 269 -3.96 -2.86 27.93
C GLY A 269 -4.00 -3.86 26.77
N ILE A 270 -4.70 -3.57 25.68
CA ILE A 270 -4.80 -4.44 24.49
C ILE A 270 -3.88 -3.92 23.39
N GLU A 271 -2.82 -4.66 23.09
CA GLU A 271 -1.83 -4.31 22.08
C GLU A 271 -2.15 -4.98 20.73
N CYS A 272 -2.80 -4.22 19.83
CA CYS A 272 -3.10 -4.67 18.48
C CYS A 272 -1.88 -4.49 17.57
N GLU A 273 -1.58 -5.50 16.77
CA GLU A 273 -0.69 -5.39 15.62
C GLU A 273 -1.50 -4.94 14.39
N VAL A 274 -1.06 -3.86 13.74
CA VAL A 274 -1.75 -3.32 12.58
C VAL A 274 -0.90 -3.52 11.33
N ILE A 275 -1.43 -4.27 10.37
CA ILE A 275 -0.80 -4.56 9.09
C ILE A 275 -1.51 -3.76 8.00
N ASN A 276 -0.74 -2.94 7.30
CA ASN A 276 -1.12 -2.28 6.06
C ASN A 276 -0.73 -3.16 4.87
N LEU A 277 -1.70 -3.65 4.14
CA LEU A 277 -1.49 -4.57 3.02
C LEU A 277 -0.69 -3.94 1.88
N ARG A 278 -0.85 -2.66 1.60
CA ARG A 278 -0.23 -1.95 0.46
C ARG A 278 -0.57 -2.56 -0.90
N SER A 279 -0.43 -3.88 -1.02
CA SER A 279 -0.73 -4.65 -2.23
C SER A 279 -1.86 -5.63 -1.96
N LEU A 280 -2.89 -5.58 -2.81
CA LEU A 280 -4.00 -6.52 -2.77
C LEU A 280 -3.74 -7.74 -3.68
N ARG A 281 -2.95 -7.52 -4.74
CA ARG A 281 -2.45 -8.57 -5.62
C ARG A 281 -1.05 -8.19 -6.14
N PRO A 282 0.00 -8.99 -5.90
CA PRO A 282 -0.01 -10.16 -5.01
C PRO A 282 -0.21 -9.77 -3.54
N LEU A 283 -0.87 -10.62 -2.78
CA LEU A 283 -1.08 -10.47 -1.34
C LEU A 283 0.14 -11.00 -0.56
N ASP A 284 0.63 -10.24 0.42
CA ASP A 284 1.72 -10.70 1.30
C ASP A 284 1.19 -11.60 2.43
N VAL A 285 0.85 -12.83 2.04
CA VAL A 285 0.30 -13.84 2.96
C VAL A 285 1.28 -14.16 4.08
N ASN A 286 2.59 -14.12 3.81
CA ASN A 286 3.61 -14.47 4.81
C ASN A 286 3.59 -13.51 5.99
N THR A 287 3.60 -12.19 5.74
CA THR A 287 3.54 -11.18 6.80
C THR A 287 2.27 -11.34 7.66
N ILE A 288 1.12 -11.63 7.03
CA ILE A 288 -0.13 -11.86 7.75
C ILE A 288 -0.05 -13.16 8.59
N THR A 289 0.46 -14.24 8.00
CA THR A 289 0.62 -15.54 8.67
C THR A 289 1.53 -15.42 9.91
N GLU A 290 2.69 -14.80 9.78
CA GLU A 290 3.64 -14.59 10.88
C GLU A 290 3.01 -13.78 12.02
N SER A 291 2.25 -12.75 11.70
CA SER A 291 1.52 -11.94 12.67
C SER A 291 0.45 -12.75 13.40
N VAL A 292 -0.37 -13.53 12.67
CA VAL A 292 -1.44 -14.36 13.26
C VAL A 292 -0.85 -15.47 14.14
N VAL A 293 0.24 -16.12 13.72
CA VAL A 293 0.96 -17.10 14.56
C VAL A 293 1.42 -16.50 15.89
N LYS A 294 1.82 -15.22 15.89
CA LYS A 294 2.25 -14.49 17.08
C LYS A 294 1.08 -14.06 17.97
N THR A 295 -0.01 -13.61 17.40
CA THR A 295 -1.12 -12.95 18.11
C THR A 295 -2.32 -13.86 18.37
N ASN A 296 -2.43 -14.98 17.70
CA ASN A 296 -3.50 -15.99 17.78
C ASN A 296 -4.90 -15.49 17.38
N HIS A 297 -5.03 -14.23 16.95
CA HIS A 297 -6.31 -13.62 16.63
C HIS A 297 -6.22 -12.75 15.37
N LEU A 298 -7.29 -12.76 14.55
CA LEU A 298 -7.35 -12.01 13.30
C LEU A 298 -8.65 -11.22 13.17
N ILE A 299 -8.50 -9.95 12.80
CA ILE A 299 -9.58 -9.12 12.27
C ILE A 299 -9.10 -8.49 10.95
N THR A 300 -9.95 -8.48 9.93
CA THR A 300 -9.73 -7.69 8.73
C THR A 300 -10.63 -6.47 8.74
N VAL A 301 -10.12 -5.34 8.26
CA VAL A 301 -10.84 -4.06 8.22
C VAL A 301 -10.78 -3.48 6.80
N GLU A 302 -11.93 -3.27 6.20
CA GLU A 302 -12.06 -2.66 4.87
C GLU A 302 -13.33 -1.81 4.76
N GLN A 303 -13.32 -0.79 3.90
CA GLN A 303 -14.50 0.04 3.66
C GLN A 303 -15.40 -0.52 2.55
N GLY A 304 -14.93 -1.53 1.83
CA GLY A 304 -15.70 -2.25 0.83
C GLY A 304 -16.82 -3.09 1.43
N TRP A 305 -17.65 -3.65 0.54
CA TRP A 305 -18.73 -4.55 0.92
C TRP A 305 -18.21 -5.91 1.44
N PRO A 306 -18.98 -6.57 2.32
CA PRO A 306 -18.54 -7.81 2.95
C PRO A 306 -18.46 -9.00 1.99
N HIS A 307 -19.36 -9.04 0.97
CA HIS A 307 -19.42 -10.19 0.07
C HIS A 307 -18.21 -10.20 -0.87
N CYS A 308 -17.44 -11.29 -0.82
CA CYS A 308 -16.21 -11.48 -1.60
C CYS A 308 -15.20 -10.34 -1.47
N GLY A 309 -15.21 -9.55 -0.38
CA GLY A 309 -14.23 -8.50 -0.11
C GLY A 309 -12.82 -9.03 0.09
N ILE A 310 -11.84 -8.14 0.16
CA ILE A 310 -10.41 -8.49 0.38
C ILE A 310 -10.24 -9.26 1.69
N GLY A 311 -10.98 -8.90 2.74
CA GLY A 311 -10.98 -9.62 4.00
C GLY A 311 -11.42 -11.08 3.87
N SER A 312 -12.25 -11.43 2.89
CA SER A 312 -12.64 -12.83 2.62
C SER A 312 -11.45 -13.63 2.09
N GLU A 313 -10.66 -13.08 1.18
CA GLU A 313 -9.42 -13.72 0.68
C GLU A 313 -8.39 -13.85 1.79
N VAL A 314 -8.19 -12.81 2.61
CA VAL A 314 -7.28 -12.88 3.77
C VAL A 314 -7.68 -14.01 4.71
N CYS A 315 -8.98 -14.13 5.05
CA CYS A 315 -9.48 -15.23 5.89
C CYS A 315 -9.24 -16.60 5.24
N ALA A 316 -9.52 -16.75 3.94
CA ALA A 316 -9.29 -18.01 3.22
C ALA A 316 -7.80 -18.39 3.24
N ARG A 317 -6.89 -17.44 2.95
CA ARG A 317 -5.43 -17.68 2.95
C ARG A 317 -4.91 -18.07 4.33
N ILE A 318 -5.47 -17.53 5.41
CA ILE A 318 -5.10 -17.92 6.77
C ILE A 318 -5.60 -19.31 7.10
N MET A 319 -6.83 -19.66 6.71
CA MET A 319 -7.38 -21.01 6.89
C MET A 319 -6.60 -22.09 6.12
N GLU A 320 -5.99 -21.74 4.99
CA GLU A 320 -5.14 -22.61 4.16
C GLU A 320 -3.67 -22.65 4.63
N SER A 321 -3.28 -21.83 5.61
CA SER A 321 -1.91 -21.68 6.10
C SER A 321 -1.70 -22.37 7.45
N GLN A 322 -0.43 -22.44 7.90
CA GLN A 322 -0.11 -22.91 9.25
C GLN A 322 -0.73 -22.04 10.35
N ALA A 323 -1.07 -20.77 10.09
CA ALA A 323 -1.67 -19.88 11.07
C ALA A 323 -3.04 -20.39 11.58
N PHE A 324 -3.74 -21.24 10.79
CA PHE A 324 -4.98 -21.88 11.22
C PHE A 324 -4.85 -22.60 12.56
N TYR A 325 -3.75 -23.30 12.78
CA TYR A 325 -3.51 -24.07 14.01
C TYR A 325 -3.18 -23.21 15.24
N TYR A 326 -3.03 -21.89 15.03
CA TYR A 326 -2.74 -20.92 16.10
C TYR A 326 -3.94 -20.01 16.42
N LEU A 327 -5.04 -20.12 15.68
CA LEU A 327 -6.22 -19.31 15.94
C LEU A 327 -6.96 -19.78 17.19
N ASP A 328 -7.12 -18.87 18.15
CA ASP A 328 -7.88 -19.11 19.39
C ASP A 328 -9.36 -18.70 19.26
N ALA A 329 -9.72 -17.97 18.21
CA ALA A 329 -11.08 -17.54 17.92
C ALA A 329 -11.32 -17.44 16.40
N PRO A 330 -12.60 -17.46 15.96
CA PRO A 330 -12.92 -17.20 14.55
C PRO A 330 -12.44 -15.80 14.12
N ALA A 331 -11.88 -15.71 12.91
CA ALA A 331 -11.58 -14.42 12.30
C ALA A 331 -12.85 -13.60 12.08
N ILE A 332 -12.82 -12.31 12.36
CA ILE A 332 -13.92 -11.36 12.13
C ILE A 332 -13.53 -10.38 11.04
N ARG A 333 -14.49 -10.06 10.16
CA ARG A 333 -14.35 -9.01 9.15
C ARG A 333 -15.17 -7.80 9.56
N VAL A 334 -14.53 -6.63 9.69
CA VAL A 334 -15.17 -5.33 9.87
C VAL A 334 -15.20 -4.64 8.51
N THR A 335 -16.38 -4.43 7.95
CA THR A 335 -16.58 -4.01 6.55
C THR A 335 -17.60 -2.89 6.47
N GLY A 336 -17.73 -2.27 5.30
CA GLY A 336 -18.92 -1.50 4.97
C GLY A 336 -20.19 -2.36 5.06
N VAL A 337 -21.34 -1.71 5.21
CA VAL A 337 -22.65 -2.38 5.19
C VAL A 337 -22.97 -2.82 3.74
N ASP A 338 -23.62 -3.97 3.57
CA ASP A 338 -23.94 -4.54 2.25
C ASP A 338 -25.13 -3.84 1.57
N ILE A 339 -24.95 -2.55 1.30
CA ILE A 339 -25.90 -1.67 0.63
C ILE A 339 -25.17 -0.71 -0.31
N PRO A 340 -25.80 -0.19 -1.37
CA PRO A 340 -25.28 0.97 -2.10
C PRO A 340 -25.17 2.17 -1.16
N MET A 341 -24.10 3.00 -1.35
CA MET A 341 -23.83 4.13 -0.48
C MET A 341 -24.98 5.14 -0.49
N PRO A 342 -25.56 5.48 0.68
CA PRO A 342 -26.56 6.53 0.80
C PRO A 342 -25.97 7.92 0.54
N TYR A 343 -26.82 8.87 0.10
CA TYR A 343 -26.41 10.26 -0.08
C TYR A 343 -26.40 11.06 1.23
N ALA A 344 -27.37 10.81 2.12
CA ALA A 344 -27.46 11.54 3.37
C ALA A 344 -26.27 11.25 4.29
N LYS A 345 -25.59 12.29 4.77
CA LYS A 345 -24.35 12.21 5.55
C LYS A 345 -24.42 11.22 6.72
N THR A 346 -25.49 11.26 7.51
CA THR A 346 -25.67 10.35 8.66
C THR A 346 -25.79 8.90 8.26
N LEU A 347 -26.41 8.61 7.11
CA LEU A 347 -26.54 7.27 6.58
C LEU A 347 -25.22 6.80 5.92
N GLU A 348 -24.53 7.71 5.21
CA GLU A 348 -23.20 7.47 4.67
C GLU A 348 -22.22 7.05 5.78
N GLU A 349 -22.13 7.84 6.86
CA GLU A 349 -21.30 7.54 8.02
C GLU A 349 -21.68 6.20 8.67
N SER A 350 -22.97 5.89 8.78
CA SER A 350 -23.46 4.62 9.34
C SER A 350 -23.22 3.42 8.43
N SER A 351 -22.94 3.64 7.14
CA SER A 351 -22.68 2.57 6.16
C SER A 351 -21.21 2.17 6.11
N LEU A 352 -20.34 2.93 6.76
CA LEU A 352 -18.88 2.68 6.77
C LEU A 352 -18.45 2.19 8.15
N PRO A 353 -17.39 1.35 8.22
CA PRO A 353 -16.85 0.94 9.50
C PRO A 353 -16.30 2.14 10.26
N GLN A 354 -16.61 2.19 11.54
CA GLN A 354 -16.14 3.21 12.47
C GLN A 354 -15.11 2.62 13.44
N ILE A 355 -14.33 3.48 14.10
CA ILE A 355 -13.33 3.08 15.12
C ILE A 355 -13.98 2.17 16.17
N GLN A 356 -15.20 2.51 16.62
CA GLN A 356 -15.92 1.76 17.65
C GLN A 356 -16.37 0.37 17.19
N ASP A 357 -16.57 0.15 15.89
CA ASP A 357 -16.89 -1.18 15.37
C ASP A 357 -15.65 -2.10 15.44
N ILE A 358 -14.47 -1.54 15.18
CA ILE A 358 -13.19 -2.26 15.33
C ILE A 358 -12.95 -2.57 16.81
N VAL A 359 -13.11 -1.59 17.70
CA VAL A 359 -12.94 -1.77 19.16
C VAL A 359 -13.88 -2.86 19.69
N LYS A 360 -15.16 -2.84 19.30
CA LYS A 360 -16.14 -3.88 19.67
C LYS A 360 -15.74 -5.26 19.12
N ALA A 361 -15.29 -5.32 17.86
CA ALA A 361 -14.86 -6.56 17.24
C ALA A 361 -13.64 -7.16 17.97
N VAL A 362 -12.64 -6.33 18.31
CA VAL A 362 -11.46 -6.76 19.07
C VAL A 362 -11.85 -7.30 20.43
N LYS A 363 -12.66 -6.58 21.20
CA LYS A 363 -13.13 -7.05 22.52
C LYS A 363 -13.90 -8.37 22.42
N LYS A 364 -14.75 -8.51 21.39
CA LYS A 364 -15.49 -9.75 21.15
C LYS A 364 -14.55 -10.92 20.86
N VAL A 365 -13.55 -10.75 19.97
CA VAL A 365 -12.60 -11.81 19.61
C VAL A 365 -11.75 -12.23 20.81
N LEU A 366 -11.30 -11.26 21.61
CA LEU A 366 -10.50 -11.51 22.81
C LEU A 366 -11.33 -11.91 24.04
N ASN A 367 -12.65 -12.03 23.92
CA ASN A 367 -13.59 -12.33 25.02
C ASN A 367 -13.43 -11.38 26.23
N VAL A 368 -13.13 -10.11 25.96
CA VAL A 368 -13.02 -9.07 27.00
C VAL A 368 -14.39 -8.41 27.16
N LYS A 369 -14.84 -8.27 28.40
CA LYS A 369 -16.13 -7.58 28.69
C LYS A 369 -16.07 -6.12 28.20
N SER A 370 -17.09 -5.72 27.48
CA SER A 370 -17.27 -4.35 26.97
C SER A 370 -17.53 -3.36 28.09
#